data_4b6f7b4753679ad92414f2de6234939c
#
_entry.id   4b6f7b4753679ad92414f2de6234939c
#
_cell.length_a   1.000
_cell.length_b   1.000
_cell.length_c   1.000
_cell.angle_alpha   90.00
_cell.angle_beta   90.00
_cell.angle_gamma   90.00
#
_symmetry.space_group_name_H-M   'P 1'
#
loop_
_entity.id
_entity.type
_entity.pdbx_description
1 polymer ?
#
loop_
_entity_poly.entity_id
_entity_poly.type
_entity_poly.pdbx_seq_one_letter_code
_entity_poly.pdbx_strand_id
1 'polypeptide(L)'
;PAIIKDQATIELAEGTLCGELAAIGRVPRSTTIFADRPSVVMEIRWQGLRDIMKYDKKWRQQINDRYRQTALASYLRQIDILEDIKDSEFDEVTANCLFETYGSFDWNITFKRGKVAEPIIAREGDYPDGLLVIRAGFARVAKQYGNGRRTLTYLSAGDMYGLDELYRAWK
;
A
#
# COMPACT_ATOMS: atom_id res chain seq x y z
N PRO A 1 34.33 -0.71 -14.04
CA PRO A 1 32.88 -0.93 -13.96
C PRO A 1 32.26 -0.44 -15.26
N ALA A 2 31.53 -1.35 -15.97
CA ALA A 2 30.86 -1.00 -17.20
C ALA A 2 29.69 -0.07 -16.85
N ILE A 3 29.79 1.18 -17.24
CA ILE A 3 28.67 2.12 -17.18
C ILE A 3 27.75 1.73 -18.34
N ILE A 4 26.56 1.25 -18.02
CA ILE A 4 25.52 0.97 -19.01
C ILE A 4 25.04 2.33 -19.51
N LYS A 5 25.43 2.71 -20.72
CA LYS A 5 25.24 4.05 -21.29
C LYS A 5 23.79 4.45 -21.58
N ASP A 6 22.82 3.53 -21.47
CA ASP A 6 21.43 3.77 -21.88
C ASP A 6 20.41 3.82 -20.74
N GLN A 7 20.85 3.91 -19.49
CA GLN A 7 19.93 4.13 -18.36
C GLN A 7 19.86 5.60 -17.98
N ALA A 8 18.64 6.15 -18.02
CA ALA A 8 18.40 7.51 -17.56
C ALA A 8 18.82 7.64 -16.08
N THR A 9 19.87 8.43 -15.83
CA THR A 9 20.30 8.78 -14.48
C THR A 9 19.52 10.01 -14.03
N ILE A 10 18.89 9.93 -12.88
CA ILE A 10 18.19 11.08 -12.28
C ILE A 10 19.07 11.67 -11.19
N GLU A 11 19.43 12.92 -11.32
CA GLU A 11 20.15 13.66 -10.28
C GLU A 11 19.16 14.13 -9.20
N LEU A 12 19.48 13.81 -7.93
CA LEU A 12 18.70 14.23 -6.77
C LEU A 12 19.36 15.46 -6.16
N ALA A 13 18.65 16.59 -6.20
CA ALA A 13 19.12 17.86 -5.65
C ALA A 13 18.99 17.90 -4.12
N GLU A 14 19.60 18.91 -3.52
CA GLU A 14 19.47 19.20 -2.08
C GLU A 14 17.99 19.34 -1.67
N GLY A 15 17.63 18.75 -0.54
CA GLY A 15 16.26 18.73 -0.03
C GLY A 15 15.32 17.73 -0.71
N THR A 16 15.79 16.95 -1.69
CA THR A 16 14.97 15.95 -2.35
C THR A 16 14.73 14.75 -1.42
N LEU A 17 13.46 14.36 -1.25
CA LEU A 17 13.07 13.13 -0.59
C LEU A 17 13.16 11.95 -1.57
N CYS A 18 13.78 10.86 -1.15
CA CYS A 18 13.90 9.64 -1.96
C CYS A 18 13.76 8.37 -1.12
N GLY A 19 13.29 7.30 -1.74
CA GLY A 19 13.11 6.00 -1.10
C GLY A 19 11.83 5.86 -0.27
N GLU A 20 10.97 6.87 -0.24
CA GLU A 20 9.66 6.88 0.43
C GLU A 20 8.72 5.82 -0.17
N LEU A 21 8.79 5.60 -1.48
CA LEU A 21 7.92 4.65 -2.19
C LEU A 21 8.17 3.21 -1.72
N ALA A 22 9.43 2.81 -1.59
CA ALA A 22 9.79 1.50 -1.07
C ALA A 22 9.40 1.34 0.41
N ALA A 23 9.52 2.42 1.20
CA ALA A 23 9.15 2.41 2.60
C ALA A 23 7.63 2.27 2.79
N ILE A 24 6.81 2.99 2.00
CA ILE A 24 5.34 2.92 2.04
C ILE A 24 4.86 1.59 1.47
N GLY A 25 5.38 1.20 0.31
CA GLY A 25 5.03 -0.04 -0.37
C GLY A 25 5.52 -1.30 0.34
N ARG A 26 6.43 -1.18 1.31
CA ARG A 26 7.12 -2.32 1.96
C ARG A 26 7.73 -3.29 0.95
N VAL A 27 8.27 -2.75 -0.13
CA VAL A 27 8.92 -3.50 -1.20
C VAL A 27 10.42 -3.22 -1.17
N PRO A 28 11.24 -4.12 -1.73
CA PRO A 28 12.65 -3.85 -1.95
C PRO A 28 12.88 -2.56 -2.73
N ARG A 29 14.04 -1.92 -2.54
CA ARG A 29 14.41 -0.74 -3.31
C ARG A 29 14.52 -1.12 -4.80
N SER A 30 13.86 -0.35 -5.64
CA SER A 30 13.85 -0.56 -7.09
C SER A 30 15.11 -0.03 -7.79
N THR A 31 15.83 0.89 -7.13
CA THR A 31 17.00 1.57 -7.70
C THR A 31 18.12 1.69 -6.67
N THR A 32 19.36 1.82 -7.16
CA THR A 32 20.52 2.13 -6.35
C THR A 32 20.81 3.63 -6.44
N ILE A 33 21.13 4.24 -5.30
CA ILE A 33 21.49 5.64 -5.21
C ILE A 33 22.99 5.73 -4.91
N PHE A 34 23.70 6.57 -5.65
CA PHE A 34 25.13 6.82 -5.51
C PHE A 34 25.35 8.27 -5.09
N ALA A 35 26.29 8.53 -4.21
CA ALA A 35 26.79 9.88 -3.95
C ALA A 35 27.81 10.23 -5.04
N ASP A 36 27.43 11.10 -5.95
CA ASP A 36 28.32 11.59 -7.03
C ASP A 36 29.42 12.53 -6.51
N ARG A 37 29.17 13.16 -5.38
CA ARG A 37 30.09 14.05 -4.65
C ARG A 37 29.89 13.89 -3.15
N PRO A 38 30.77 14.43 -2.28
CA PRO A 38 30.57 14.37 -0.84
C PRO A 38 29.18 14.92 -0.46
N SER A 39 28.37 14.10 0.15
CA SER A 39 26.97 14.39 0.43
C SER A 39 26.63 14.03 1.88
N VAL A 40 25.75 14.80 2.48
CA VAL A 40 25.16 14.52 3.79
C VAL A 40 23.72 14.09 3.58
N VAL A 41 23.36 12.91 4.10
CA VAL A 41 22.02 12.34 3.95
C VAL A 41 21.38 12.18 5.32
N MET A 42 20.14 12.63 5.46
CA MET A 42 19.33 12.37 6.65
C MET A 42 18.45 11.15 6.38
N GLU A 43 18.61 10.11 7.17
CA GLU A 43 17.78 8.91 7.10
C GLU A 43 16.58 9.02 8.06
N ILE A 44 15.37 8.88 7.50
CA ILE A 44 14.14 8.77 8.28
C ILE A 44 13.69 7.30 8.20
N ARG A 45 13.75 6.59 9.32
CA ARG A 45 13.27 5.21 9.40
C ARG A 45 11.76 5.15 9.20
N TRP A 46 11.26 4.00 8.73
CA TRP A 46 9.84 3.78 8.48
C TRP A 46 8.94 4.18 9.66
N GLN A 47 9.34 3.87 10.89
CA GLN A 47 8.58 4.24 12.08
C GLN A 47 8.40 5.76 12.21
N GLY A 48 9.50 6.51 12.02
CA GLY A 48 9.46 7.98 12.02
C GLY A 48 8.63 8.55 10.88
N LEU A 49 8.76 8.00 9.68
CA LEU A 49 7.95 8.39 8.52
C LEU A 49 6.45 8.19 8.80
N ARG A 50 6.08 7.02 9.31
CA ARG A 50 4.71 6.69 9.71
C ARG A 50 4.17 7.67 10.77
N ASP A 51 4.97 7.98 11.77
CA ASP A 51 4.55 8.87 12.85
C ASP A 51 4.36 10.30 12.32
N ILE A 52 5.24 10.79 11.47
CA ILE A 52 5.05 12.09 10.78
C ILE A 52 3.75 12.08 9.99
N MET A 53 3.50 11.05 9.17
CA MET A 53 2.27 10.93 8.38
C MET A 53 1.00 10.82 9.22
N LYS A 54 1.10 10.33 10.45
CA LYS A 54 -0.03 10.25 11.39
C LYS A 54 -0.44 11.63 11.91
N TYR A 55 0.53 12.50 12.18
CA TYR A 55 0.28 13.80 12.79
C TYR A 55 0.16 14.92 11.73
N ASP A 56 0.88 14.83 10.62
CA ASP A 56 0.84 15.81 9.53
C ASP A 56 0.03 15.28 8.34
N LYS A 57 -1.23 15.71 8.25
CA LYS A 57 -2.15 15.31 7.17
C LYS A 57 -1.68 15.81 5.80
N LYS A 58 -1.09 17.01 5.73
CA LYS A 58 -0.61 17.60 4.48
C LYS A 58 0.57 16.80 3.91
N TRP A 59 1.51 16.47 4.78
CA TRP A 59 2.66 15.65 4.39
C TRP A 59 2.25 14.24 3.97
N ARG A 60 1.32 13.64 4.73
CA ARG A 60 0.72 12.34 4.35
C ARG A 60 0.09 12.37 2.96
N GLN A 61 -0.66 13.41 2.65
CA GLN A 61 -1.28 13.58 1.34
C GLN A 61 -0.24 13.70 0.24
N GLN A 62 0.77 14.55 0.40
CA GLN A 62 1.85 14.72 -0.58
C GLN A 62 2.59 13.41 -0.87
N ILE A 63 2.89 12.61 0.16
CA ILE A 63 3.55 11.33 0.00
C ILE A 63 2.64 10.32 -0.71
N ASN A 64 1.36 10.25 -0.32
CA ASN A 64 0.40 9.37 -0.98
C ASN A 64 0.20 9.74 -2.46
N ASP A 65 0.14 11.02 -2.78
CA ASP A 65 -0.01 11.49 -4.17
C ASP A 65 1.21 11.11 -5.01
N ARG A 66 2.42 11.27 -4.49
CA ARG A 66 3.63 10.77 -5.14
C ARG A 66 3.59 9.26 -5.34
N TYR A 67 3.15 8.51 -4.33
CA TYR A 67 3.02 7.06 -4.43
C TYR A 67 2.03 6.66 -5.52
N ARG A 68 0.87 7.32 -5.60
CA ARG A 68 -0.11 7.08 -6.66
C ARG A 68 0.47 7.33 -8.04
N GLN A 69 1.14 8.44 -8.23
CA GLN A 69 1.71 8.85 -9.52
C GLN A 69 2.83 7.93 -10.01
N THR A 70 3.61 7.35 -9.11
CA THR A 70 4.86 6.68 -9.50
C THR A 70 4.83 5.17 -9.31
N ALA A 71 4.29 4.67 -8.19
CA ALA A 71 4.38 3.25 -7.84
C ALA A 71 3.06 2.52 -7.90
N LEU A 72 1.93 3.20 -7.63
CA LEU A 72 0.62 2.56 -7.62
C LEU A 72 0.22 2.09 -9.02
N ALA A 73 0.41 2.93 -10.04
CA ALA A 73 0.11 2.58 -11.41
C ALA A 73 0.83 1.29 -11.84
N SER A 74 2.13 1.22 -11.60
CA SER A 74 2.92 0.03 -11.92
C SER A 74 2.48 -1.21 -11.14
N TYR A 75 2.02 -1.04 -9.91
CA TYR A 75 1.51 -2.14 -9.09
C TYR A 75 0.15 -2.63 -9.57
N LEU A 76 -0.78 -1.71 -9.85
CA LEU A 76 -2.11 -2.06 -10.32
C LEU A 76 -2.08 -2.75 -11.69
N ARG A 77 -1.15 -2.38 -12.58
CA ARG A 77 -0.94 -3.07 -13.87
C ARG A 77 -0.48 -4.53 -13.74
N GLN A 78 0.01 -4.94 -12.58
CA GLN A 78 0.37 -6.34 -12.31
C GLN A 78 -0.81 -7.19 -11.84
N ILE A 79 -1.98 -6.57 -11.68
CA ILE A 79 -3.21 -7.26 -11.28
C ILE A 79 -3.95 -7.64 -12.56
N ASP A 80 -4.14 -8.92 -12.81
CA ASP A 80 -4.69 -9.48 -14.05
C ASP A 80 -5.96 -8.78 -14.54
N ILE A 81 -6.89 -8.47 -13.63
CA ILE A 81 -8.16 -7.81 -13.98
C ILE A 81 -7.99 -6.34 -14.45
N LEU A 82 -6.85 -5.72 -14.16
CA LEU A 82 -6.56 -4.32 -14.50
C LEU A 82 -5.52 -4.20 -15.62
N GLU A 83 -4.94 -5.31 -16.09
CA GLU A 83 -3.88 -5.32 -17.08
C GLU A 83 -4.33 -4.70 -18.41
N ASP A 84 -5.53 -5.07 -18.88
CA ASP A 84 -6.08 -4.70 -20.21
C ASP A 84 -6.90 -3.40 -20.21
N ILE A 85 -7.01 -2.71 -19.07
CA ILE A 85 -7.77 -1.45 -18.99
C ILE A 85 -7.04 -0.35 -19.76
N LYS A 86 -7.79 0.46 -20.53
CA LYS A 86 -7.26 1.60 -21.28
C LYS A 86 -6.63 2.64 -20.35
N ASP A 87 -5.58 3.29 -20.81
CA ASP A 87 -4.81 4.24 -20.00
C ASP A 87 -5.68 5.34 -19.35
N SER A 88 -6.65 5.89 -20.09
CA SER A 88 -7.55 6.93 -19.57
C SER A 88 -8.43 6.45 -18.41
N GLU A 89 -8.96 5.22 -18.49
CA GLU A 89 -9.78 4.60 -17.46
C GLU A 89 -8.91 4.16 -16.28
N PHE A 90 -7.69 3.71 -16.57
CA PHE A 90 -6.71 3.33 -15.57
C PHE A 90 -6.24 4.50 -14.71
N ASP A 91 -6.04 5.67 -15.31
CA ASP A 91 -5.70 6.89 -14.60
C ASP A 91 -6.82 7.30 -13.63
N GLU A 92 -8.08 7.13 -14.03
CA GLU A 92 -9.25 7.37 -13.18
C GLU A 92 -9.29 6.39 -12.00
N VAL A 93 -9.07 5.09 -12.24
CA VAL A 93 -8.99 4.08 -11.18
C VAL A 93 -7.87 4.43 -10.19
N THR A 94 -6.70 4.78 -10.71
CA THR A 94 -5.55 5.12 -9.87
C THR A 94 -5.80 6.37 -9.01
N ALA A 95 -6.44 7.39 -9.57
CA ALA A 95 -6.78 8.62 -8.86
C ALA A 95 -7.80 8.39 -7.73
N ASN A 96 -8.72 7.45 -7.91
CA ASN A 96 -9.77 7.12 -6.94
C ASN A 96 -9.37 6.04 -5.92
N CYS A 97 -8.17 5.46 -6.01
CA CYS A 97 -7.70 4.52 -5.00
C CYS A 97 -7.52 5.18 -3.64
N LEU A 98 -8.06 4.54 -2.61
CA LEU A 98 -7.87 4.94 -1.21
C LEU A 98 -6.85 4.03 -0.54
N PHE A 99 -5.96 4.62 0.28
CA PHE A 99 -5.03 3.86 1.10
C PHE A 99 -5.48 3.91 2.55
N GLU A 100 -5.85 2.75 3.07
CA GLU A 100 -6.24 2.60 4.45
C GLU A 100 -5.31 1.64 5.18
N THR A 101 -5.09 1.89 6.47
CA THR A 101 -4.26 1.04 7.32
C THR A 101 -5.09 0.57 8.49
N TYR A 102 -5.22 -0.74 8.61
CA TYR A 102 -5.92 -1.40 9.68
C TYR A 102 -4.94 -2.08 10.64
N GLY A 103 -5.18 -1.94 11.95
CA GLY A 103 -4.32 -2.49 12.99
C GLY A 103 -3.08 -1.64 13.29
N SER A 104 -2.32 -2.07 14.30
CA SER A 104 -1.04 -1.47 14.68
C SER A 104 0.09 -2.37 14.21
N PHE A 105 1.07 -1.79 13.52
CA PHE A 105 2.29 -2.49 13.12
C PHE A 105 3.41 -2.28 14.16
N ASP A 106 3.10 -2.33 15.44
CA ASP A 106 4.10 -2.20 16.48
C ASP A 106 4.90 -3.50 16.58
N TRP A 107 6.19 -3.40 16.28
CA TRP A 107 7.15 -4.51 16.42
C TRP A 107 7.38 -4.92 17.89
N ASN A 108 7.05 -4.04 18.84
CA ASN A 108 7.05 -4.32 20.28
C ASN A 108 5.69 -4.87 20.72
N ILE A 109 5.22 -5.92 20.07
CA ILE A 109 4.10 -6.68 20.61
C ILE A 109 4.60 -7.38 21.85
N THR A 110 4.50 -6.69 22.99
CA THR A 110 4.41 -7.38 24.27
C THR A 110 3.14 -8.19 24.15
N PHE A 111 3.27 -9.52 24.11
CA PHE A 111 2.15 -10.46 24.18
C PHE A 111 1.41 -10.24 25.50
N LYS A 112 0.68 -9.17 25.61
CA LYS A 112 -0.33 -9.03 26.66
C LYS A 112 -1.38 -10.08 26.33
N ARG A 113 -1.60 -10.99 27.28
CA ARG A 113 -2.69 -11.98 27.28
C ARG A 113 -4.06 -11.25 27.27
N GLY A 114 -4.40 -10.57 26.21
CA GLY A 114 -5.67 -9.92 25.97
C GLY A 114 -6.04 -10.14 24.51
N LYS A 115 -7.30 -10.37 24.21
CA LYS A 115 -7.80 -10.44 22.83
C LYS A 115 -7.42 -9.12 22.16
N VAL A 116 -6.44 -9.16 21.27
CA VAL A 116 -6.20 -8.05 20.34
C VAL A 116 -7.47 -7.91 19.51
N ALA A 117 -8.14 -6.77 19.63
CA ALA A 117 -9.32 -6.51 18.80
C ALA A 117 -8.86 -6.47 17.35
N GLU A 118 -9.35 -7.42 16.55
CA GLU A 118 -9.12 -7.42 15.11
C GLU A 118 -9.91 -6.26 14.49
N PRO A 119 -9.26 -5.28 13.85
CA PRO A 119 -9.99 -4.22 13.15
C PRO A 119 -10.76 -4.81 11.98
N ILE A 120 -12.00 -4.38 11.83
CA ILE A 120 -12.88 -4.85 10.77
C ILE A 120 -12.65 -3.96 9.55
N ILE A 121 -12.33 -4.58 8.41
CA ILE A 121 -12.15 -3.91 7.12
C ILE A 121 -13.52 -3.75 6.42
N ALA A 122 -14.27 -4.86 6.33
CA ALA A 122 -15.61 -4.90 5.78
C ALA A 122 -16.49 -5.81 6.65
N ARG A 123 -17.77 -5.55 6.77
CA ARG A 123 -18.72 -6.35 7.56
C ARG A 123 -19.59 -7.21 6.65
N GLU A 124 -19.89 -8.41 7.10
CA GLU A 124 -20.93 -9.25 6.47
C GLU A 124 -22.26 -8.49 6.49
N GLY A 125 -22.87 -8.32 5.31
CA GLY A 125 -24.14 -7.63 5.12
C GLY A 125 -24.03 -6.15 4.71
N ASP A 126 -22.85 -5.55 4.76
CA ASP A 126 -22.64 -4.22 4.18
C ASP A 126 -22.66 -4.29 2.64
N TYR A 127 -23.10 -3.21 2.01
CA TYR A 127 -23.02 -3.09 0.56
C TYR A 127 -21.59 -2.85 0.12
N PRO A 128 -21.10 -3.53 -0.95
CA PRO A 128 -19.77 -3.29 -1.47
C PRO A 128 -19.73 -1.93 -2.17
N ASP A 129 -18.78 -1.09 -1.77
CA ASP A 129 -18.51 0.23 -2.36
C ASP A 129 -17.22 0.26 -3.17
N GLY A 130 -16.47 -0.85 -3.20
CA GLY A 130 -15.23 -0.95 -3.95
C GLY A 130 -14.56 -2.31 -3.87
N LEU A 131 -13.51 -2.46 -4.63
CA LEU A 131 -12.61 -3.62 -4.61
C LEU A 131 -11.52 -3.38 -3.57
N LEU A 132 -11.34 -4.34 -2.68
CA LEU A 132 -10.26 -4.32 -1.68
C LEU A 132 -9.06 -5.12 -2.19
N VAL A 133 -7.90 -4.50 -2.21
CA VAL A 133 -6.63 -5.15 -2.55
C VAL A 133 -5.71 -5.13 -1.32
N ILE A 134 -5.24 -6.29 -0.89
CA ILE A 134 -4.31 -6.38 0.23
C ILE A 134 -2.92 -5.98 -0.25
N ARG A 135 -2.49 -4.81 0.15
CA ARG A 135 -1.19 -4.28 -0.24
C ARG A 135 -0.03 -4.86 0.58
N ALA A 136 -0.24 -5.05 1.88
CA ALA A 136 0.74 -5.62 2.79
C ALA A 136 0.05 -6.22 4.01
N GLY A 137 0.60 -7.29 4.56
CA GLY A 137 0.06 -8.00 5.70
C GLY A 137 -0.93 -9.09 5.31
N PHE A 138 -1.85 -9.40 6.22
CA PHE A 138 -2.84 -10.44 6.06
C PHE A 138 -4.21 -9.95 6.53
N ALA A 139 -5.26 -10.34 5.82
CA ALA A 139 -6.64 -10.17 6.24
C ALA A 139 -7.29 -11.54 6.40
N ARG A 140 -8.15 -11.68 7.39
CA ARG A 140 -8.90 -12.89 7.65
C ARG A 140 -10.34 -12.71 7.20
N VAL A 141 -10.79 -13.52 6.25
CA VAL A 141 -12.18 -13.58 5.83
C VAL A 141 -12.91 -14.57 6.74
N ALA A 142 -13.98 -14.12 7.36
CA ALA A 142 -14.74 -14.94 8.29
C ALA A 142 -16.24 -14.68 8.14
N LYS A 143 -17.03 -15.71 8.39
CA LYS A 143 -18.49 -15.66 8.41
C LYS A 143 -19.02 -15.78 9.83
N GLN A 144 -20.11 -15.07 10.13
CA GLN A 144 -20.77 -15.13 11.42
C GLN A 144 -21.53 -16.47 11.58
N TYR A 145 -21.31 -17.13 12.73
CA TYR A 145 -22.06 -18.33 13.13
C TYR A 145 -22.41 -18.19 14.61
N GLY A 146 -23.67 -17.96 14.90
CA GLY A 146 -24.12 -17.72 16.27
C GLY A 146 -23.34 -16.57 16.91
N ASN A 147 -22.77 -16.79 18.07
CA ASN A 147 -21.97 -15.80 18.80
C ASN A 147 -20.49 -15.77 18.40
N GLY A 148 -20.08 -16.56 17.41
CA GLY A 148 -18.69 -16.66 16.96
C GLY A 148 -18.52 -16.38 15.48
N ARG A 149 -17.27 -16.36 15.03
CA ARG A 149 -16.90 -16.21 13.63
C ARG A 149 -16.07 -17.40 13.18
N ARG A 150 -16.46 -18.02 12.07
CA ARG A 150 -15.68 -19.09 11.43
C ARG A 150 -14.82 -18.49 10.32
N THR A 151 -13.51 -18.72 10.39
CA THR A 151 -12.59 -18.35 9.32
C THR A 151 -12.88 -19.18 8.07
N LEU A 152 -13.00 -18.50 6.94
CA LEU A 152 -13.15 -19.10 5.62
C LEU A 152 -11.79 -19.18 4.92
N THR A 153 -11.07 -18.08 4.88
CA THR A 153 -9.75 -18.00 4.26
C THR A 153 -8.93 -16.84 4.84
N TYR A 154 -7.67 -16.78 4.45
CA TYR A 154 -6.78 -15.64 4.67
C TYR A 154 -6.38 -15.05 3.34
N LEU A 155 -6.32 -13.72 3.28
CA LEU A 155 -5.83 -12.95 2.15
C LEU A 155 -4.46 -12.38 2.51
N SER A 156 -3.55 -12.43 1.57
CA SER A 156 -2.18 -11.93 1.67
C SER A 156 -1.94 -10.77 0.70
N ALA A 157 -0.73 -10.24 0.68
CA ALA A 157 -0.37 -9.17 -0.27
C ALA A 157 -0.57 -9.65 -1.72
N GLY A 158 -1.31 -8.86 -2.51
CA GLY A 158 -1.73 -9.15 -3.88
C GLY A 158 -3.14 -9.72 -4.01
N ASP A 159 -3.70 -10.31 -2.94
CA ASP A 159 -5.05 -10.86 -2.98
C ASP A 159 -6.11 -9.74 -2.99
N MET A 160 -7.23 -10.05 -3.64
CA MET A 160 -8.39 -9.17 -3.78
C MET A 160 -9.61 -9.72 -3.06
N TYR A 161 -10.48 -8.80 -2.62
CA TYR A 161 -11.76 -9.14 -2.01
C TYR A 161 -12.86 -8.18 -2.50
N GLY A 162 -14.05 -8.71 -2.75
CA GLY A 162 -15.23 -7.93 -3.12
C GLY A 162 -15.58 -7.98 -4.61
N LEU A 163 -14.79 -8.64 -5.46
CA LEU A 163 -15.06 -8.71 -6.91
C LEU A 163 -16.39 -9.41 -7.23
N ASP A 164 -16.64 -10.56 -6.62
CA ASP A 164 -17.89 -11.32 -6.81
C ASP A 164 -19.10 -10.57 -6.28
N GLU A 165 -18.93 -9.83 -5.19
CA GLU A 165 -19.96 -9.03 -4.56
C GLU A 165 -20.34 -7.82 -5.42
N LEU A 166 -19.33 -7.11 -5.95
CA LEU A 166 -19.53 -6.01 -6.91
C LEU A 166 -20.23 -6.49 -8.18
N TYR A 167 -19.82 -7.63 -8.72
CA TYR A 167 -20.44 -8.20 -9.92
C TYR A 167 -21.91 -8.56 -9.70
N ARG A 168 -22.26 -9.07 -8.52
CA ARG A 168 -23.66 -9.39 -8.16
C ARG A 168 -24.47 -8.13 -7.90
N ALA A 169 -23.86 -7.10 -7.32
CA ALA A 169 -24.55 -5.83 -7.07
C ALA A 169 -24.82 -5.03 -8.35
N TRP A 170 -24.03 -5.28 -9.40
CA TRP A 170 -24.16 -4.59 -10.69
C TRP A 170 -25.17 -5.25 -11.64
N LYS A 171 -25.59 -6.48 -11.42
CA LYS A 171 -26.65 -7.19 -12.14
C LYS A 171 -28.04 -6.84 -11.60
#